data_566258eceb3b3d69d3fd6189fb629c03
#
_entry.id   566258eceb3b3d69d3fd6189fb629c03
#
_cell.length_a   1.000
_cell.length_b   1.000
_cell.length_c   1.000
_cell.angle_alpha   90.00
_cell.angle_beta   90.00
_cell.angle_gamma   90.00
#
_symmetry.space_group_name_H-M   'P 1'
#
loop_
_entity.id
_entity.type
_entity.pdbx_description
1 polymer ?
#
loop_
_entity_poly.entity_id
_entity_poly.type
_entity_poly.pdbx_seq_one_letter_code
_entity_poly.pdbx_strand_id
1 'polypeptide(L)'
;MLFDHLKDFRLDTRIKMQGIEAIDMTESDNQAFYGHLFASGDVLVKGPFDAVQLDVNVRTDKNGRIHIPIDNASNDGKNDLLTFKQAFKEVYVDPYEAMMSDIERNRGKGSDFGIELRVNATQGTEAYIEIDRAAGNVLNGHGQGIIDIEARPGRDLFTINGDYTLRSGNFHFNAMDIAKRDFTISDGSSIRFNGDVMDSGLDIKGI
;
A
#
# COMPACT_ATOMS: atom_id res chain seq x y z
N MET A 1 -38.96 3.17 23.55
CA MET A 1 -38.94 3.02 22.09
C MET A 1 -37.49 3.26 21.65
N LEU A 2 -36.67 2.21 21.61
CA LEU A 2 -35.28 2.31 21.17
C LEU A 2 -35.31 2.30 19.65
N PHE A 3 -34.72 3.32 19.04
CA PHE A 3 -34.62 3.43 17.59
C PHE A 3 -33.54 2.44 17.09
N ASP A 4 -33.98 1.30 16.58
CA ASP A 4 -33.13 0.24 15.99
C ASP A 4 -32.85 0.48 14.48
N HIS A 5 -33.04 1.71 13.99
CA HIS A 5 -33.04 2.05 12.57
C HIS A 5 -31.66 2.34 11.96
N LEU A 6 -30.57 2.27 12.74
CA LEU A 6 -29.22 2.49 12.22
C LEU A 6 -28.48 1.19 11.86
N LYS A 7 -29.08 0.03 12.09
CA LYS A 7 -28.44 -1.28 11.81
C LYS A 7 -28.43 -1.66 10.32
N ASP A 8 -29.28 -1.04 9.51
CA ASP A 8 -29.41 -1.33 8.07
C ASP A 8 -28.84 -0.23 7.17
N PHE A 9 -27.98 0.64 7.74
CA PHE A 9 -27.39 1.71 6.95
C PHE A 9 -26.32 1.14 6.01
N ARG A 10 -26.47 1.42 4.71
CA ARG A 10 -25.52 0.99 3.67
C ARG A 10 -24.92 2.20 2.99
N LEU A 11 -23.63 2.11 2.73
CA LEU A 11 -22.91 3.09 1.91
C LEU A 11 -23.01 2.69 0.44
N ASP A 12 -23.21 3.67 -0.43
CA ASP A 12 -23.05 3.59 -1.88
C ASP A 12 -22.61 4.98 -2.35
N THR A 13 -21.32 5.22 -2.30
CA THR A 13 -20.74 6.54 -2.57
C THR A 13 -19.60 6.42 -3.54
N ARG A 14 -19.61 7.24 -4.58
CA ARG A 14 -18.50 7.40 -5.52
C ARG A 14 -17.79 8.71 -5.27
N ILE A 15 -16.48 8.65 -5.06
CA ILE A 15 -15.62 9.79 -4.86
C ILE A 15 -14.71 9.89 -6.09
N LYS A 16 -14.68 11.05 -6.75
CA LYS A 16 -13.72 11.35 -7.81
C LYS A 16 -12.58 12.16 -7.23
N MET A 17 -11.37 11.74 -7.54
CA MET A 17 -10.14 12.36 -7.06
C MET A 17 -9.34 12.89 -8.24
N GLN A 18 -8.74 14.06 -8.08
CA GLN A 18 -7.87 14.64 -9.09
C GLN A 18 -6.66 15.28 -8.42
N GLY A 19 -5.48 14.72 -8.65
CA GLY A 19 -4.22 15.23 -8.14
C GLY A 19 -4.15 15.29 -6.62
N ILE A 20 -4.80 14.35 -5.92
CA ILE A 20 -4.72 14.31 -4.46
C ILE A 20 -3.43 13.64 -4.02
N GLU A 21 -2.93 14.03 -2.88
CA GLU A 21 -1.88 13.33 -2.17
C GLU A 21 -2.46 12.07 -1.54
N ALA A 22 -2.24 10.94 -2.21
CA ALA A 22 -2.80 9.65 -1.83
C ALA A 22 -1.96 8.92 -0.78
N ILE A 23 -0.65 9.18 -0.79
CA ILE A 23 0.32 8.66 0.18
C ILE A 23 1.20 9.82 0.63
N ASP A 24 1.34 9.99 1.94
CA ASP A 24 2.32 10.85 2.61
C ASP A 24 2.71 10.15 3.92
N MET A 25 3.62 9.19 3.81
CA MET A 25 4.02 8.31 4.92
C MET A 25 5.52 8.16 4.95
N THR A 26 6.06 8.09 6.16
CA THR A 26 7.46 7.73 6.40
C THR A 26 7.61 6.22 6.62
N GLU A 27 8.84 5.71 6.58
CA GLU A 27 9.14 4.30 6.91
C GLU A 27 8.64 3.90 8.31
N SER A 28 8.66 4.84 9.27
CA SER A 28 8.13 4.60 10.62
C SER A 28 6.61 4.49 10.69
N ASP A 29 5.90 5.01 9.70
CA ASP A 29 4.45 4.96 9.61
C ASP A 29 3.96 3.67 8.97
N ASN A 30 4.70 3.18 7.95
CA ASN A 30 4.39 1.92 7.28
C ASN A 30 5.68 1.30 6.72
N GLN A 31 5.97 0.06 7.13
CA GLN A 31 7.18 -0.66 6.71
C GLN A 31 7.01 -1.40 5.38
N ALA A 32 5.79 -1.62 4.91
CA ALA A 32 5.53 -2.33 3.66
C ALA A 32 5.68 -1.43 2.42
N PHE A 33 5.31 -0.17 2.56
CA PHE A 33 5.53 0.88 1.55
C PHE A 33 5.44 2.25 2.20
N TYR A 34 6.20 3.21 1.72
CA TYR A 34 6.20 4.58 2.22
C TYR A 34 6.62 5.55 1.13
N GLY A 35 6.46 6.84 1.37
CA GLY A 35 6.81 7.90 0.44
C GLY A 35 5.72 8.92 0.25
N HIS A 36 5.71 9.53 -0.91
CA HIS A 36 4.88 10.66 -1.25
C HIS A 36 4.31 10.47 -2.66
N LEU A 37 3.01 10.27 -2.77
CA LEU A 37 2.38 9.88 -4.02
C LEU A 37 1.13 10.68 -4.27
N PHE A 38 1.03 11.25 -5.46
CA PHE A 38 -0.18 11.88 -5.98
C PHE A 38 -0.94 10.92 -6.91
N ALA A 39 -2.27 10.96 -6.83
CA ALA A 39 -3.11 10.12 -7.65
C ALA A 39 -4.40 10.83 -8.08
N SER A 40 -4.92 10.36 -9.22
CA SER A 40 -6.21 10.75 -9.77
C SER A 40 -7.01 9.51 -10.13
N GLY A 41 -8.32 9.52 -9.89
CA GLY A 41 -9.18 8.38 -10.18
C GLY A 41 -10.50 8.40 -9.44
N ASP A 42 -11.05 7.22 -9.24
CA ASP A 42 -12.34 7.01 -8.60
C ASP A 42 -12.21 6.04 -7.43
N VAL A 43 -12.93 6.34 -6.34
CA VAL A 43 -13.15 5.44 -5.21
C VAL A 43 -14.64 5.18 -5.08
N LEU A 44 -15.02 3.92 -5.05
CA LEU A 44 -16.37 3.47 -4.81
C LEU A 44 -16.43 2.81 -3.43
N VAL A 45 -17.23 3.39 -2.54
CA VAL A 45 -17.42 2.91 -1.18
C VAL A 45 -18.78 2.23 -1.10
N LYS A 46 -18.83 0.94 -0.83
CA LYS A 46 -20.05 0.15 -0.76
C LYS A 46 -20.13 -0.70 0.49
N GLY A 47 -21.36 -1.01 0.88
CA GLY A 47 -21.64 -2.00 1.92
C GLY A 47 -22.20 -1.41 3.21
N PRO A 48 -22.58 -2.27 4.16
CA PRO A 48 -22.95 -1.85 5.49
C PRO A 48 -21.71 -1.40 6.29
N PHE A 49 -21.91 -0.64 7.37
CA PHE A 49 -20.79 -0.09 8.16
C PHE A 49 -19.86 -1.16 8.77
N ASP A 50 -20.35 -2.37 8.97
CA ASP A 50 -19.60 -3.50 9.51
C ASP A 50 -18.89 -4.33 8.43
N ALA A 51 -19.19 -4.07 7.13
CA ALA A 51 -18.61 -4.77 5.99
C ALA A 51 -18.41 -3.84 4.79
N VAL A 52 -17.67 -2.74 5.01
CA VAL A 52 -17.39 -1.76 3.96
C VAL A 52 -16.40 -2.32 2.93
N GLN A 53 -16.75 -2.19 1.66
CA GLN A 53 -15.87 -2.52 0.53
C GLN A 53 -15.47 -1.24 -0.19
N LEU A 54 -14.17 -1.08 -0.42
CA LEU A 54 -13.58 -0.02 -1.22
C LEU A 54 -13.12 -0.62 -2.55
N ASP A 55 -13.65 -0.10 -3.65
CA ASP A 55 -13.18 -0.35 -5.01
C ASP A 55 -12.51 0.92 -5.50
N VAL A 56 -11.19 0.87 -5.65
CA VAL A 56 -10.33 2.00 -5.94
C VAL A 56 -9.68 1.80 -7.30
N ASN A 57 -9.91 2.72 -8.22
CA ASN A 57 -9.26 2.72 -9.52
C ASN A 57 -8.55 4.06 -9.74
N VAL A 58 -7.23 4.04 -9.65
CA VAL A 58 -6.41 5.25 -9.66
C VAL A 58 -5.27 5.15 -10.65
N ARG A 59 -4.82 6.32 -11.09
CA ARG A 59 -3.59 6.51 -11.85
C ARG A 59 -2.65 7.36 -11.00
N THR A 60 -1.37 6.99 -10.94
CA THR A 60 -0.35 7.83 -10.32
C THR A 60 -0.11 9.08 -11.15
N ASP A 61 0.02 10.22 -10.47
CA ASP A 61 0.33 11.49 -11.09
C ASP A 61 1.85 11.79 -11.05
N LYS A 62 2.25 12.98 -11.47
CA LYS A 62 3.66 13.38 -11.52
C LYS A 62 4.19 13.74 -10.13
N ASN A 63 5.52 13.71 -9.99
CA ASN A 63 6.28 14.13 -8.82
C ASN A 63 6.06 13.25 -7.58
N GLY A 64 5.56 12.04 -7.75
CA GLY A 64 5.47 11.06 -6.68
C GLY A 64 6.77 10.27 -6.51
N ARG A 65 6.98 9.78 -5.29
CA ARG A 65 8.03 8.83 -4.94
C ARG A 65 7.46 7.78 -4.01
N ILE A 66 7.66 6.51 -4.35
CA ILE A 66 7.21 5.37 -3.55
C ILE A 66 8.36 4.42 -3.26
N HIS A 67 8.53 4.04 -2.02
CA HIS A 67 9.48 3.04 -1.56
C HIS A 67 8.73 1.74 -1.25
N ILE A 68 9.23 0.63 -1.74
CA ILE A 68 8.67 -0.71 -1.56
C ILE A 68 9.81 -1.63 -1.10
N PRO A 69 9.95 -1.85 0.22
CA PRO A 69 10.88 -2.84 0.74
C PRO A 69 10.42 -4.25 0.37
N ILE A 70 11.33 -5.04 -0.22
CA ILE A 70 11.12 -6.46 -0.53
C ILE A 70 12.12 -7.34 0.21
N ASP A 71 12.82 -6.80 1.20
CA ASP A 71 13.76 -7.53 2.01
C ASP A 71 13.08 -8.31 3.15
N ASN A 72 13.67 -9.46 3.47
CA ASN A 72 13.17 -10.34 4.56
C ASN A 72 13.43 -9.79 5.98
N ALA A 73 13.90 -8.55 6.13
CA ALA A 73 14.30 -8.00 7.42
C ALA A 73 13.12 -7.78 8.40
N SER A 74 11.89 -7.91 7.96
CA SER A 74 10.67 -7.76 8.77
C SER A 74 9.97 -9.07 9.12
N ASN A 75 10.63 -10.23 8.98
CA ASN A 75 10.05 -11.54 9.34
C ASN A 75 10.09 -11.82 10.86
N ASP A 76 9.72 -10.85 11.68
CA ASP A 76 9.19 -11.10 13.03
C ASP A 76 7.66 -11.17 12.95
N GLY A 77 7.16 -12.23 12.34
CA GLY A 77 5.92 -12.94 12.65
C GLY A 77 4.59 -12.16 12.74
N LYS A 78 4.48 -10.95 12.17
CA LYS A 78 3.21 -10.25 12.06
C LYS A 78 3.15 -9.52 10.71
N ASN A 79 2.27 -9.99 9.85
CA ASN A 79 1.89 -9.28 8.63
C ASN A 79 1.07 -8.01 9.00
N ASP A 80 1.74 -7.01 9.56
CA ASP A 80 1.16 -5.69 9.78
C ASP A 80 1.30 -4.84 8.49
N LEU A 81 0.83 -5.38 7.36
CA LEU A 81 0.88 -4.71 6.06
C LEU A 81 0.00 -3.45 5.98
N LEU A 82 -0.94 -3.29 6.91
CA LEU A 82 -1.79 -2.11 7.02
C LEU A 82 -2.07 -1.79 8.49
N THR A 83 -1.21 -0.98 9.09
CA THR A 83 -1.51 -0.35 10.38
C THR A 83 -2.18 0.99 10.12
N PHE A 84 -3.50 1.05 10.24
CA PHE A 84 -4.20 2.32 10.27
C PHE A 84 -3.89 3.02 11.60
N LYS A 85 -2.97 3.97 11.60
CA LYS A 85 -2.80 4.86 12.74
C LYS A 85 -4.06 5.71 12.89
N GLN A 86 -4.88 5.37 13.87
CA GLN A 86 -5.85 6.33 14.38
C GLN A 86 -5.07 7.44 15.08
N ALA A 87 -4.93 8.57 14.40
CA ALA A 87 -4.42 9.78 15.00
C ALA A 87 -5.49 10.37 15.94
N PHE A 88 -5.62 9.82 17.12
CA PHE A 88 -6.33 10.48 18.22
C PHE A 88 -5.39 10.64 19.40
N LYS A 89 -5.02 11.90 19.61
CA LYS A 89 -4.34 12.40 20.79
C LYS A 89 -5.35 12.40 21.94
N GLU A 90 -4.89 11.91 23.06
CA GLU A 90 -5.53 11.80 24.36
C GLU A 90 -6.47 12.95 24.77
N VAL A 91 -7.40 12.55 25.59
CA VAL A 91 -7.86 13.21 26.82
C VAL A 91 -9.38 13.31 26.90
N TYR A 92 -9.83 12.75 27.94
CA TYR A 92 -11.16 12.73 28.56
C TYR A 92 -11.94 11.44 28.25
N VAL A 93 -11.90 10.51 29.22
CA VAL A 93 -12.73 9.29 29.17
C VAL A 93 -14.17 9.70 29.54
N ASP A 94 -14.93 10.03 28.50
CA ASP A 94 -16.38 10.18 28.58
C ASP A 94 -17.02 8.80 28.82
N PRO A 95 -18.03 8.67 29.68
CA PRO A 95 -18.82 7.43 29.82
C PRO A 95 -19.36 6.88 28.50
N TYR A 96 -19.50 7.72 27.48
CA TYR A 96 -19.83 7.35 26.11
C TYR A 96 -18.67 6.63 25.42
N GLU A 97 -17.42 7.01 25.67
CA GLU A 97 -16.22 6.31 25.15
C GLU A 97 -16.03 4.93 25.79
N ALA A 98 -16.36 4.76 27.07
CA ALA A 98 -16.35 3.44 27.71
C ALA A 98 -17.37 2.49 27.06
N MET A 99 -18.53 3.00 26.68
CA MET A 99 -19.55 2.24 25.95
C MET A 99 -19.13 1.96 24.51
N MET A 100 -18.42 2.88 23.85
CA MET A 100 -17.85 2.69 22.51
C MET A 100 -16.66 1.73 22.52
N SER A 101 -15.83 1.73 23.59
CA SER A 101 -14.73 0.76 23.73
C SER A 101 -15.22 -0.67 23.95
N ASP A 102 -16.39 -0.86 24.59
CA ASP A 102 -17.03 -2.18 24.67
C ASP A 102 -17.66 -2.60 23.32
N ILE A 103 -18.15 -1.67 22.53
CA ILE A 103 -18.58 -1.89 21.15
C ILE A 103 -17.35 -2.24 20.27
N GLU A 104 -16.21 -1.59 20.45
CA GLU A 104 -14.95 -1.89 19.75
C GLU A 104 -14.35 -3.24 20.16
N ARG A 105 -14.38 -3.63 21.45
CA ARG A 105 -13.97 -4.98 21.88
C ARG A 105 -14.86 -6.08 21.32
N ASN A 106 -16.13 -5.81 21.10
CA ASN A 106 -17.05 -6.73 20.44
C ASN A 106 -16.98 -6.64 18.90
N ARG A 107 -16.42 -5.56 18.33
CA ARG A 107 -16.08 -5.42 16.92
C ARG A 107 -14.86 -6.24 16.50
N GLY A 108 -14.04 -6.70 17.43
CA GLY A 108 -12.87 -7.56 17.18
C GLY A 108 -13.18 -8.96 16.63
N LYS A 109 -14.43 -9.23 16.30
CA LYS A 109 -14.86 -10.41 15.53
C LYS A 109 -15.35 -9.95 14.16
N GLY A 110 -14.38 -9.62 13.26
CA GLY A 110 -14.58 -9.65 11.84
C GLY A 110 -15.35 -8.46 11.26
N SER A 111 -14.78 -7.25 11.31
CA SER A 111 -15.10 -6.27 10.28
C SER A 111 -14.70 -6.88 8.93
N ASP A 112 -15.66 -7.16 8.06
CA ASP A 112 -15.40 -7.67 6.70
C ASP A 112 -15.00 -6.52 5.76
N PHE A 113 -14.12 -5.63 6.26
CA PHE A 113 -13.58 -4.52 5.49
C PHE A 113 -12.68 -5.07 4.39
N GLY A 114 -12.92 -4.64 3.16
CA GLY A 114 -12.13 -5.04 2.01
C GLY A 114 -11.73 -3.85 1.14
N ILE A 115 -10.54 -3.94 0.55
CA ILE A 115 -10.03 -2.99 -0.43
C ILE A 115 -9.66 -3.79 -1.69
N GLU A 116 -10.21 -3.38 -2.82
CA GLU A 116 -9.76 -3.77 -4.15
C GLU A 116 -9.20 -2.51 -4.81
N LEU A 117 -7.89 -2.48 -5.02
CA LEU A 117 -7.18 -1.32 -5.54
C LEU A 117 -6.51 -1.65 -6.87
N ARG A 118 -6.92 -1.00 -7.94
CA ARG A 118 -6.23 -1.00 -9.21
C ARG A 118 -5.44 0.28 -9.38
N VAL A 119 -4.12 0.14 -9.50
CA VAL A 119 -3.19 1.25 -9.72
C VAL A 119 -2.66 1.20 -11.16
N ASN A 120 -2.95 2.20 -11.93
CA ASN A 120 -2.26 2.47 -13.20
C ASN A 120 -1.03 3.33 -12.89
N ALA A 121 0.09 2.67 -12.66
CA ALA A 121 1.36 3.34 -12.41
C ALA A 121 1.88 4.01 -13.69
N THR A 122 2.31 5.26 -13.58
CA THR A 122 2.82 6.06 -14.69
C THR A 122 4.28 6.43 -14.48
N GLN A 123 4.97 6.80 -15.55
CA GLN A 123 6.36 7.27 -15.53
C GLN A 123 6.55 8.59 -14.74
N GLY A 124 5.48 9.24 -14.32
CA GLY A 124 5.52 10.46 -13.52
C GLY A 124 5.92 10.24 -12.06
N THR A 125 5.86 8.99 -11.60
CA THR A 125 6.23 8.56 -10.24
C THR A 125 7.53 7.78 -10.29
N GLU A 126 8.44 8.08 -9.37
CA GLU A 126 9.68 7.32 -9.17
C GLU A 126 9.43 6.20 -8.16
N ALA A 127 9.77 4.96 -8.53
CA ALA A 127 9.70 3.79 -7.65
C ALA A 127 11.08 3.44 -7.12
N TYR A 128 11.16 3.14 -5.82
CA TYR A 128 12.33 2.62 -5.13
C TYR A 128 11.99 1.22 -4.61
N ILE A 129 12.63 0.21 -5.17
CA ILE A 129 12.50 -1.17 -4.72
C ILE A 129 13.72 -1.49 -3.86
N GLU A 130 13.50 -1.65 -2.58
CA GLU A 130 14.56 -1.88 -1.58
C GLU A 130 14.74 -3.37 -1.40
N ILE A 131 15.70 -3.95 -2.14
CA ILE A 131 15.96 -5.40 -2.21
C ILE A 131 16.64 -5.90 -0.94
N ASP A 132 17.58 -5.13 -0.42
CA ASP A 132 18.28 -5.39 0.84
C ASP A 132 18.67 -4.04 1.44
N ARG A 133 17.90 -3.57 2.40
CA ARG A 133 18.12 -2.28 3.08
C ARG A 133 19.41 -2.27 3.88
N ALA A 134 19.75 -3.39 4.52
CA ALA A 134 20.96 -3.49 5.34
C ALA A 134 22.21 -3.37 4.49
N ALA A 135 22.22 -3.96 3.30
CA ALA A 135 23.31 -3.83 2.35
C ALA A 135 23.23 -2.56 1.49
N GLY A 136 22.07 -1.90 1.46
CA GLY A 136 21.81 -0.74 0.62
C GLY A 136 21.54 -1.09 -0.85
N ASN A 137 21.03 -2.30 -1.12
CA ASN A 137 20.68 -2.73 -2.46
C ASN A 137 19.34 -2.17 -2.85
N VAL A 138 19.33 -1.15 -3.69
CA VAL A 138 18.14 -0.41 -4.11
C VAL A 138 18.08 -0.29 -5.62
N LEU A 139 16.94 -0.66 -6.17
CA LEU A 139 16.58 -0.39 -7.55
C LEU A 139 15.63 0.81 -7.57
N ASN A 140 16.02 1.89 -8.22
CA ASN A 140 15.15 3.05 -8.38
C ASN A 140 14.94 3.39 -9.85
N GLY A 141 13.77 3.92 -10.17
CA GLY A 141 13.50 4.33 -11.53
C GLY A 141 12.08 4.73 -11.84
N HIS A 142 11.89 5.11 -13.07
CA HIS A 142 10.61 5.47 -13.66
C HIS A 142 10.11 4.34 -14.56
N GLY A 143 8.85 4.00 -14.41
CA GLY A 143 8.24 2.93 -15.18
C GLY A 143 6.73 3.09 -15.29
N GLN A 144 6.10 2.06 -15.81
CA GLN A 144 4.65 2.02 -15.97
C GLN A 144 4.13 0.59 -15.82
N GLY A 145 2.88 0.47 -15.37
CA GLY A 145 2.26 -0.84 -15.22
C GLY A 145 0.87 -0.76 -14.61
N ILE A 146 0.21 -1.88 -14.57
CA ILE A 146 -1.05 -2.03 -13.87
C ILE A 146 -0.82 -2.99 -12.71
N ILE A 147 -1.11 -2.52 -11.51
CA ILE A 147 -0.96 -3.26 -10.26
C ILE A 147 -2.33 -3.39 -9.61
N ASP A 148 -2.74 -4.62 -9.37
CA ASP A 148 -3.97 -4.96 -8.66
C ASP A 148 -3.62 -5.44 -7.25
N ILE A 149 -4.22 -4.79 -6.24
CA ILE A 149 -4.01 -5.09 -4.83
C ILE A 149 -5.36 -5.44 -4.21
N GLU A 150 -5.42 -6.56 -3.53
CA GLU A 150 -6.55 -6.92 -2.67
C GLU A 150 -6.08 -7.00 -1.23
N ALA A 151 -6.79 -6.31 -0.33
CA ALA A 151 -6.52 -6.34 1.09
C ALA A 151 -7.81 -6.57 1.88
N ARG A 152 -7.79 -7.57 2.77
CA ARG A 152 -8.86 -7.87 3.73
C ARG A 152 -8.25 -8.09 5.11
N PRO A 153 -7.99 -6.99 5.85
CA PRO A 153 -7.26 -7.07 7.12
C PRO A 153 -7.93 -8.00 8.15
N GLY A 154 -9.27 -8.08 8.15
CA GLY A 154 -10.01 -8.99 9.04
C GLY A 154 -9.84 -10.48 8.71
N ARG A 155 -9.25 -10.82 7.55
CA ARG A 155 -8.97 -12.19 7.09
C ARG A 155 -7.48 -12.46 6.91
N ASP A 156 -6.63 -11.52 7.30
CA ASP A 156 -5.19 -11.57 7.07
C ASP A 156 -4.82 -11.85 5.60
N LEU A 157 -5.62 -11.25 4.69
CA LEU A 157 -5.42 -11.39 3.25
C LEU A 157 -4.83 -10.10 2.69
N PHE A 158 -3.68 -10.25 2.05
CA PHE A 158 -3.07 -9.22 1.21
C PHE A 158 -2.48 -9.89 -0.02
N THR A 159 -2.89 -9.45 -1.19
CA THR A 159 -2.32 -9.92 -2.46
C THR A 159 -2.02 -8.74 -3.37
N ILE A 160 -0.93 -8.86 -4.12
CA ILE A 160 -0.51 -7.92 -5.13
C ILE A 160 -0.23 -8.67 -6.44
N ASN A 161 -0.80 -8.20 -7.54
CA ASN A 161 -0.62 -8.82 -8.85
C ASN A 161 -0.38 -7.74 -9.91
N GLY A 162 0.39 -8.07 -10.93
CA GLY A 162 0.61 -7.21 -12.08
C GLY A 162 2.03 -7.10 -12.52
N ASP A 163 2.24 -6.36 -13.59
CA ASP A 163 3.56 -6.14 -14.19
C ASP A 163 3.89 -4.64 -14.14
N TYR A 164 5.11 -4.32 -13.73
CA TYR A 164 5.68 -2.98 -13.76
C TYR A 164 6.92 -2.97 -14.64
N THR A 165 6.89 -2.24 -15.73
CA THR A 165 8.01 -2.12 -16.68
C THR A 165 8.77 -0.84 -16.44
N LEU A 166 10.05 -0.95 -16.12
CA LEU A 166 10.99 0.16 -15.99
C LEU A 166 11.40 0.68 -17.37
N ARG A 167 11.42 2.00 -17.50
CA ARG A 167 11.90 2.71 -18.69
C ARG A 167 13.30 3.28 -18.49
N SER A 168 13.60 3.67 -17.26
CA SER A 168 14.90 4.19 -16.88
C SER A 168 15.08 4.04 -15.39
N GLY A 169 16.30 3.98 -14.93
CA GLY A 169 16.59 3.88 -13.52
C GLY A 169 18.04 3.50 -13.24
N ASN A 170 18.31 3.26 -11.97
CA ASN A 170 19.61 2.80 -11.50
C ASN A 170 19.41 1.67 -10.49
N PHE A 171 20.33 0.72 -10.51
CA PHE A 171 20.41 -0.31 -9.50
C PHE A 171 21.73 -0.16 -8.76
N HIS A 172 21.64 0.22 -7.51
CA HIS A 172 22.76 0.24 -6.59
C HIS A 172 22.93 -1.15 -5.97
N PHE A 173 24.06 -1.80 -6.29
CA PHE A 173 24.38 -3.12 -5.78
C PHE A 173 25.59 -3.06 -4.85
N ASN A 174 25.45 -3.58 -3.64
CA ASN A 174 26.49 -3.69 -2.65
C ASN A 174 26.56 -5.14 -2.12
N ALA A 175 27.62 -5.84 -2.44
CA ALA A 175 27.89 -7.18 -1.93
C ALA A 175 28.80 -7.10 -0.70
N MET A 176 28.22 -7.01 0.49
CA MET A 176 28.92 -7.06 1.78
C MET A 176 30.16 -6.15 1.86
N ASP A 177 30.05 -4.92 1.33
CA ASP A 177 31.14 -3.94 1.22
C ASP A 177 32.40 -4.38 0.42
N ILE A 178 32.37 -5.56 -0.19
CA ILE A 178 33.48 -6.08 -1.00
C ILE A 178 33.39 -5.55 -2.44
N ALA A 179 32.16 -5.45 -2.99
CA ALA A 179 31.92 -4.96 -4.33
C ALA A 179 30.72 -4.03 -4.36
N LYS A 180 30.96 -2.77 -4.69
CA LYS A 180 29.91 -1.75 -4.93
C LYS A 180 29.86 -1.44 -6.42
N ARG A 181 28.67 -1.54 -7.00
CA ARG A 181 28.42 -1.27 -8.42
C ARG A 181 27.09 -0.56 -8.61
N ASP A 182 27.13 0.44 -9.48
CA ASP A 182 25.95 1.11 -9.99
C ASP A 182 25.72 0.66 -11.43
N PHE A 183 24.51 0.17 -11.68
CA PHE A 183 24.07 -0.24 -13.01
C PHE A 183 23.00 0.72 -13.49
N THR A 184 23.10 1.20 -14.71
CA THR A 184 22.01 1.93 -15.35
C THR A 184 21.01 0.91 -15.88
N ILE A 185 19.75 1.08 -15.53
CA ILE A 185 18.66 0.18 -15.95
C ILE A 185 18.23 0.53 -17.36
N SER A 186 18.22 -0.49 -18.22
CA SER A 186 17.76 -0.37 -19.59
C SER A 186 16.24 -0.52 -19.69
N ASP A 187 15.67 0.11 -20.71
CA ASP A 187 14.25 -0.04 -21.06
C ASP A 187 13.86 -1.52 -21.24
N GLY A 188 12.69 -1.88 -20.73
CA GLY A 188 12.17 -3.25 -20.77
C GLY A 188 12.62 -4.14 -19.61
N SER A 189 13.29 -3.59 -18.60
CA SER A 189 13.39 -4.24 -17.30
C SER A 189 12.02 -4.31 -16.64
N SER A 190 11.70 -5.39 -15.93
CA SER A 190 10.36 -5.57 -15.38
C SER A 190 10.36 -6.18 -13.99
N ILE A 191 9.31 -5.86 -13.25
CA ILE A 191 8.97 -6.45 -11.97
C ILE A 191 7.60 -7.07 -12.14
N ARG A 192 7.46 -8.34 -11.78
CA ARG A 192 6.19 -9.07 -11.83
C ARG A 192 5.76 -9.47 -10.44
N PHE A 193 4.59 -9.03 -10.03
CA PHE A 193 3.95 -9.40 -8.76
C PHE A 193 2.99 -10.56 -8.99
N ASN A 194 3.08 -11.60 -8.15
CA ASN A 194 2.30 -12.85 -8.29
C ASN A 194 1.64 -13.25 -6.96
N GLY A 195 0.91 -12.33 -6.33
CA GLY A 195 0.20 -12.58 -5.08
C GLY A 195 0.93 -12.09 -3.86
N ASP A 196 2.11 -12.61 -3.55
CA ASP A 196 2.96 -12.13 -2.45
C ASP A 196 4.04 -11.18 -3.00
N VAL A 197 4.32 -10.09 -2.29
CA VAL A 197 5.41 -9.16 -2.63
C VAL A 197 6.76 -9.87 -2.64
N MET A 198 6.94 -10.85 -1.74
CA MET A 198 8.19 -11.62 -1.60
C MET A 198 8.41 -12.61 -2.75
N ASP A 199 7.33 -13.03 -3.44
CA ASP A 199 7.37 -13.90 -4.62
C ASP A 199 7.49 -13.12 -5.93
N SER A 200 7.88 -11.85 -5.86
CA SER A 200 8.02 -10.99 -7.04
C SER A 200 9.18 -11.43 -7.92
N GLY A 201 8.91 -11.54 -9.22
CA GLY A 201 9.92 -11.80 -10.25
C GLY A 201 10.58 -10.50 -10.71
N LEU A 202 11.93 -10.48 -10.71
CA LEU A 202 12.71 -9.36 -11.20
C LEU A 202 13.45 -9.77 -12.47
N ASP A 203 13.20 -9.10 -13.60
CA ASP A 203 13.97 -9.22 -14.85
C ASP A 203 14.63 -7.85 -15.13
N ILE A 204 15.87 -7.71 -14.66
CA ILE A 204 16.60 -6.44 -14.70
C ILE A 204 17.69 -6.52 -15.77
N LYS A 205 17.62 -5.61 -16.73
CA LYS A 205 18.61 -5.41 -17.77
C LYS A 205 19.40 -4.16 -17.44
N GLY A 206 20.70 -4.31 -17.21
CA GLY A 206 21.60 -3.22 -16.85
C GLY A 206 22.80 -3.13 -17.78
N ILE A 207 23.39 -1.96 -17.84
CA ILE A 207 24.66 -1.65 -18.51
C ILE A 207 25.61 -1.10 -17.46
#